data_7042a8c868bcf72bd02be98472a31945
#
_entry.id   7042a8c868bcf72bd02be98472a31945
#
_cell.length_a   1.000
_cell.length_b   1.000
_cell.length_c   1.000
_cell.angle_alpha   90.00
_cell.angle_beta   90.00
_cell.angle_gamma   90.00
#
_symmetry.space_group_name_H-M   'P 1'
#
loop_
_entity.id
_entity.type
_entity.pdbx_description
1 polymer ?
#
loop_
_entity_poly.entity_id
_entity_poly.type
_entity_poly.pdbx_seq_one_letter_code
_entity_poly.pdbx_strand_id
1 'polypeptide(L)'
;MHYGKRGRYHWVMFSYRHAFHAGNHADVLKHTALIAILKHMTAKEAALMVIDTHAGAGLYRLDGDYAATSGEAAQGYLRLLAGPAPAKTADKSDKVGVKATAKAAAPAATVTAPALQDYLDLVASFNAPGSAKSAARVYPGSPFIIQRFLSGRDKLKAFELHPTDIKTLTANIAQLEAGRQVAVLREDGFEGLKKFLPPPSKRALVLCDPSYEIKSDYARVAQMVSDALKRFPTGTYAVWYPIIPRPEAHDLPKKLKTLATKAGKAWLNAALTVKNSKLVTDAAGEVERPGLPASGLFVINPPFTLKAALLAALPQIAVALAQDQHAAYSVDSGG
;
A
#
# COMPACT_ATOMS: atom_id res chain seq x y z
N MET A 1 -6.51 -47.13 29.36
CA MET A 1 -7.35 -46.21 28.56
C MET A 1 -6.77 -44.80 28.68
N HIS A 2 -6.02 -44.38 27.67
CA HIS A 2 -5.43 -43.04 27.62
C HIS A 2 -6.21 -42.21 26.57
N TYR A 3 -6.97 -41.26 27.02
CA TYR A 3 -7.62 -40.28 26.17
C TYR A 3 -6.61 -39.20 25.78
N GLY A 4 -6.22 -39.16 24.50
CA GLY A 4 -5.38 -38.16 23.90
C GLY A 4 -6.05 -36.80 23.92
N LYS A 5 -5.31 -35.79 24.38
CA LYS A 5 -5.69 -34.36 24.31
C LYS A 5 -5.79 -33.96 22.84
N ARG A 6 -7.00 -33.74 22.33
CA ARG A 6 -7.24 -33.08 21.03
C ARG A 6 -6.81 -31.62 21.17
N GLY A 7 -5.74 -31.24 20.46
CA GLY A 7 -5.35 -29.86 20.30
C GLY A 7 -6.49 -29.03 19.72
N ARG A 8 -6.87 -27.96 20.40
CA ARG A 8 -7.79 -26.96 19.88
C ARG A 8 -7.09 -26.23 18.75
N TYR A 9 -7.43 -26.55 17.52
CA TYR A 9 -7.11 -25.68 16.40
C TYR A 9 -7.94 -24.41 16.58
N HIS A 10 -7.27 -23.29 16.96
CA HIS A 10 -7.88 -22.00 16.86
C HIS A 10 -8.11 -21.73 15.37
N TRP A 11 -9.36 -21.76 14.96
CA TRP A 11 -9.78 -21.20 13.69
C TRP A 11 -9.54 -19.68 13.77
N VAL A 12 -8.44 -19.20 13.19
CA VAL A 12 -8.26 -17.79 12.93
C VAL A 12 -9.31 -17.44 11.88
N MET A 13 -10.34 -16.71 12.31
CA MET A 13 -11.39 -16.25 11.42
C MET A 13 -10.75 -15.15 10.54
N PHE A 14 -10.43 -15.48 9.29
CA PHE A 14 -10.00 -14.52 8.30
C PHE A 14 -11.22 -13.64 7.94
N SER A 15 -11.38 -12.50 8.61
CA SER A 15 -12.45 -11.54 8.34
C SER A 15 -12.06 -10.49 7.33
N TYR A 16 -10.76 -10.15 7.24
CA TYR A 16 -10.25 -9.15 6.31
C TYR A 16 -10.32 -9.62 4.87
N ARG A 17 -10.91 -8.78 4.02
CA ARG A 17 -10.87 -8.92 2.56
C ARG A 17 -10.49 -7.59 1.95
N HIS A 18 -9.36 -7.54 1.26
CA HIS A 18 -8.89 -6.32 0.60
C HIS A 18 -9.90 -5.79 -0.44
N ALA A 19 -10.78 -6.63 -0.95
CA ALA A 19 -11.84 -6.23 -1.88
C ALA A 19 -12.75 -5.09 -1.37
N PHE A 20 -12.89 -4.92 -0.05
CA PHE A 20 -13.61 -3.78 0.55
C PHE A 20 -12.81 -2.47 0.50
N HIS A 21 -11.49 -2.56 0.43
CA HIS A 21 -10.55 -1.43 0.60
C HIS A 21 -9.83 -1.07 -0.68
N ALA A 22 -9.99 -1.88 -1.75
CA ALA A 22 -9.27 -1.72 -3.00
C ALA A 22 -9.49 -0.34 -3.61
N GLY A 23 -8.39 0.34 -3.93
CA GLY A 23 -8.40 1.68 -4.50
C GLY A 23 -8.63 2.81 -3.49
N ASN A 24 -8.61 2.55 -2.17
CA ASN A 24 -8.68 3.60 -1.15
C ASN A 24 -7.39 4.46 -1.14
N HIS A 25 -7.36 5.49 -0.30
CA HIS A 25 -6.21 6.41 -0.18
C HIS A 25 -4.90 5.69 0.23
N ALA A 26 -4.99 4.58 0.97
CA ALA A 26 -3.83 3.80 1.39
C ALA A 26 -3.22 3.05 0.19
N ASP A 27 -4.06 2.49 -0.67
CA ASP A 27 -3.63 1.90 -1.94
C ASP A 27 -3.02 2.95 -2.87
N VAL A 28 -3.59 4.16 -2.92
CA VAL A 28 -3.01 5.27 -3.71
C VAL A 28 -1.59 5.57 -3.28
N LEU A 29 -1.32 5.73 -1.98
CA LEU A 29 0.03 5.94 -1.46
C LEU A 29 0.94 4.76 -1.80
N LYS A 30 0.53 3.56 -1.44
CA LYS A 30 1.31 2.33 -1.59
C LYS A 30 1.66 2.07 -3.06
N HIS A 31 0.68 2.14 -3.94
CA HIS A 31 0.88 1.81 -5.35
C HIS A 31 1.62 2.90 -6.12
N THR A 32 1.43 4.19 -5.81
CA THR A 32 2.25 5.28 -6.38
C THR A 32 3.74 5.06 -6.04
N ALA A 33 4.05 4.75 -4.79
CA ALA A 33 5.42 4.49 -4.37
C ALA A 33 5.97 3.17 -4.98
N LEU A 34 5.17 2.10 -5.00
CA LEU A 34 5.54 0.82 -5.60
C LEU A 34 5.91 0.97 -7.09
N ILE A 35 5.11 1.71 -7.85
CA ILE A 35 5.35 2.00 -9.27
C ILE A 35 6.67 2.77 -9.45
N ALA A 36 6.91 3.80 -8.63
CA ALA A 36 8.16 4.56 -8.68
C ALA A 36 9.38 3.70 -8.36
N ILE A 37 9.28 2.79 -7.39
CA ILE A 37 10.33 1.82 -7.04
C ILE A 37 10.57 0.86 -8.21
N LEU A 38 9.51 0.27 -8.77
CA LEU A 38 9.60 -0.68 -9.87
C LEU A 38 10.20 -0.05 -11.13
N LYS A 39 9.75 1.14 -11.54
CA LYS A 39 10.34 1.89 -12.67
C LYS A 39 11.85 2.04 -12.53
N HIS A 40 12.32 2.41 -11.35
CA HIS A 40 13.74 2.54 -11.09
C HIS A 40 14.45 1.19 -11.12
N MET A 41 13.90 0.18 -10.45
CA MET A 41 14.60 -1.10 -10.31
C MET A 41 14.62 -1.90 -11.61
N THR A 42 13.60 -1.81 -12.45
CA THR A 42 13.54 -2.51 -13.74
C THR A 42 14.23 -1.77 -14.89
N ALA A 43 14.64 -0.51 -14.69
CA ALA A 43 15.45 0.22 -15.66
C ALA A 43 16.81 -0.43 -15.91
N LYS A 44 17.32 -1.23 -14.97
CA LYS A 44 18.56 -2.02 -15.15
C LYS A 44 18.24 -3.36 -15.81
N GLU A 45 19.08 -3.76 -16.74
CA GLU A 45 18.94 -5.05 -17.43
C GLU A 45 19.26 -6.30 -16.59
N ALA A 46 19.63 -6.16 -15.32
CA ALA A 46 19.89 -7.27 -14.42
C ALA A 46 18.58 -7.80 -13.81
N ALA A 47 18.44 -9.12 -13.75
CA ALA A 47 17.25 -9.80 -13.22
C ALA A 47 16.86 -9.30 -11.82
N LEU A 48 15.55 -9.12 -11.59
CA LEU A 48 14.96 -8.69 -10.34
C LEU A 48 14.03 -9.80 -9.81
N MET A 49 14.13 -10.09 -8.52
CA MET A 49 13.11 -10.88 -7.82
C MET A 49 12.22 -9.92 -7.01
N VAL A 50 10.93 -9.93 -7.29
CA VAL A 50 9.94 -9.25 -6.48
C VAL A 50 9.22 -10.27 -5.62
N ILE A 51 9.03 -9.95 -4.34
CA ILE A 51 8.35 -10.81 -3.38
C ILE A 51 7.25 -9.98 -2.75
N ASP A 52 6.01 -10.39 -2.98
CA ASP A 52 4.82 -9.79 -2.40
C ASP A 52 4.30 -10.73 -1.31
N THR A 53 4.44 -10.33 -0.04
CA THR A 53 4.18 -11.21 1.10
C THR A 53 2.69 -11.34 1.43
N HIS A 54 1.84 -10.46 0.90
CA HIS A 54 0.38 -10.43 1.13
C HIS A 54 -0.32 -9.94 -0.14
N ALA A 55 -0.42 -10.82 -1.13
CA ALA A 55 -0.78 -10.47 -2.50
C ALA A 55 -2.28 -10.21 -2.72
N GLY A 56 -3.15 -10.64 -1.79
CA GLY A 56 -4.60 -10.51 -1.94
C GLY A 56 -5.15 -11.29 -3.14
N ALA A 57 -6.29 -10.85 -3.66
CA ALA A 57 -6.93 -11.46 -4.83
C ALA A 57 -6.34 -11.01 -6.19
N GLY A 58 -5.47 -10.01 -6.18
CA GLY A 58 -4.74 -9.50 -7.35
C GLY A 58 -5.51 -8.52 -8.22
N LEU A 59 -6.77 -8.79 -8.56
CA LEU A 59 -7.68 -7.88 -9.28
C LEU A 59 -8.97 -7.70 -8.50
N TYR A 60 -9.47 -6.47 -8.49
CA TYR A 60 -10.66 -6.10 -7.72
C TYR A 60 -11.67 -5.37 -8.61
N ARG A 61 -12.95 -5.71 -8.46
CA ARG A 61 -14.04 -5.00 -9.13
C ARG A 61 -14.51 -3.84 -8.26
N LEU A 62 -14.46 -2.62 -8.80
CA LEU A 62 -14.93 -1.41 -8.11
C LEU A 62 -16.45 -1.20 -8.24
N ASP A 63 -17.11 -1.95 -9.12
CA ASP A 63 -18.56 -1.99 -9.31
C ASP A 63 -19.20 -3.23 -8.68
N GLY A 64 -18.45 -4.00 -7.90
CA GLY A 64 -18.94 -5.18 -7.19
C GLY A 64 -19.52 -4.86 -5.81
N ASP A 65 -20.26 -5.83 -5.24
CA ASP A 65 -20.95 -5.68 -3.96
C ASP A 65 -20.03 -5.24 -2.80
N TYR A 66 -18.81 -5.73 -2.76
CA TYR A 66 -17.83 -5.38 -1.74
C TYR A 66 -17.41 -3.91 -1.81
N ALA A 67 -17.12 -3.40 -3.01
CA ALA A 67 -16.74 -2.01 -3.21
C ALA A 67 -17.94 -1.07 -2.99
N ALA A 68 -19.13 -1.47 -3.41
CA ALA A 68 -20.36 -0.72 -3.17
C ALA A 68 -20.69 -0.58 -1.67
N THR A 69 -20.40 -1.61 -0.87
CA THR A 69 -20.65 -1.61 0.57
C THR A 69 -19.70 -0.67 1.32
N SER A 70 -18.41 -0.59 0.95
CA SER A 70 -17.43 0.23 1.67
C SER A 70 -17.37 1.67 1.18
N GLY A 71 -17.59 1.90 -0.11
CA GLY A 71 -17.43 3.23 -0.74
C GLY A 71 -16.00 3.79 -0.73
N GLU A 72 -15.02 3.03 -0.26
CA GLU A 72 -13.65 3.52 -0.06
C GLU A 72 -12.93 3.88 -1.37
N ALA A 73 -13.18 3.15 -2.45
CA ALA A 73 -12.66 3.49 -3.78
C ALA A 73 -13.13 4.87 -4.27
N ALA A 74 -14.36 5.25 -3.92
CA ALA A 74 -14.92 6.58 -4.25
C ALA A 74 -14.17 7.72 -3.55
N GLN A 75 -13.59 7.45 -2.39
CA GLN A 75 -12.78 8.42 -1.64
C GLN A 75 -11.27 8.31 -1.94
N GLY A 76 -10.87 7.36 -2.76
CA GLY A 76 -9.50 7.11 -3.18
C GLY A 76 -9.29 7.31 -4.68
N TYR A 77 -9.00 6.23 -5.40
CA TYR A 77 -8.69 6.25 -6.83
C TYR A 77 -9.75 6.96 -7.69
N LEU A 78 -11.03 6.68 -7.47
CA LEU A 78 -12.10 7.28 -8.27
C LEU A 78 -12.19 8.80 -8.06
N ARG A 79 -11.89 9.28 -6.85
CA ARG A 79 -11.81 10.72 -6.54
C ARG A 79 -10.64 11.39 -7.26
N LEU A 80 -9.48 10.72 -7.36
CA LEU A 80 -8.36 11.23 -8.16
C LEU A 80 -8.72 11.36 -9.63
N LEU A 81 -9.47 10.42 -10.20
CA LEU A 81 -9.94 10.47 -11.58
C LEU A 81 -10.91 11.64 -11.82
N ALA A 82 -11.77 11.94 -10.85
CA ALA A 82 -12.73 13.04 -10.95
C ALA A 82 -12.04 14.42 -10.98
N GLY A 83 -10.78 14.50 -10.53
CA GLY A 83 -10.05 15.76 -10.36
C GLY A 83 -10.49 16.51 -9.08
N PRO A 84 -9.85 17.65 -8.76
CA PRO A 84 -10.23 18.44 -7.60
C PRO A 84 -11.68 18.92 -7.78
N ALA A 85 -12.52 18.67 -6.75
CA ALA A 85 -13.87 19.24 -6.73
C ALA A 85 -13.78 20.77 -6.84
N PRO A 86 -14.68 21.43 -7.59
CA PRO A 86 -14.72 22.88 -7.61
C PRO A 86 -14.83 23.39 -6.17
N ALA A 87 -13.93 24.30 -5.80
CA ALA A 87 -13.92 24.90 -4.46
C ALA A 87 -15.32 25.42 -4.15
N LYS A 88 -16.01 24.83 -3.17
CA LYS A 88 -17.20 25.44 -2.59
C LYS A 88 -16.73 26.77 -2.04
N THR A 89 -17.27 27.86 -2.55
CA THR A 89 -17.07 29.21 -2.01
C THR A 89 -17.39 29.15 -0.52
N ALA A 90 -16.33 29.21 0.30
CA ALA A 90 -16.49 29.25 1.74
C ALA A 90 -17.16 30.58 2.07
N ASP A 91 -18.31 30.51 2.73
CA ASP A 91 -18.97 31.61 3.37
C ASP A 91 -17.99 32.23 4.40
N LYS A 92 -17.87 33.54 4.33
CA LYS A 92 -16.94 34.34 5.14
C LYS A 92 -17.46 34.44 6.56
N SER A 93 -17.07 33.55 7.45
CA SER A 93 -16.99 33.84 8.90
C SER A 93 -16.19 32.72 9.57
N ASP A 94 -14.91 32.97 9.90
CA ASP A 94 -14.32 32.79 11.21
C ASP A 94 -12.80 32.94 11.13
N LYS A 95 -12.33 34.04 11.73
CA LYS A 95 -10.91 34.31 11.97
C LYS A 95 -10.49 33.54 13.21
N VAL A 96 -9.72 32.47 13.03
CA VAL A 96 -8.89 31.90 14.11
C VAL A 96 -7.51 31.57 13.56
N GLY A 97 -6.48 32.15 14.21
CA GLY A 97 -5.10 32.02 13.80
C GLY A 97 -4.56 30.60 13.97
N VAL A 98 -3.92 30.08 12.92
CA VAL A 98 -3.21 28.82 12.93
C VAL A 98 -1.76 29.05 12.51
N LYS A 99 -0.82 28.59 13.34
CA LYS A 99 0.61 28.56 13.02
C LYS A 99 0.84 27.66 11.82
N ALA A 100 1.53 28.21 10.80
CA ALA A 100 1.78 27.55 9.52
C ALA A 100 2.83 26.44 9.66
N THR A 101 2.38 25.19 9.52
CA THR A 101 3.15 24.13 8.90
C THR A 101 2.60 24.02 7.47
N ALA A 102 3.43 24.26 6.46
CA ALA A 102 3.19 24.38 5.03
C ALA A 102 1.72 24.23 4.57
N LYS A 103 1.00 25.34 4.51
CA LYS A 103 -0.36 25.44 3.95
C LYS A 103 -0.25 25.22 2.45
N ALA A 104 -0.80 24.11 1.95
CA ALA A 104 -0.94 23.87 0.52
C ALA A 104 -1.86 24.93 -0.08
N ALA A 105 -1.27 25.96 -0.70
CA ALA A 105 -1.98 26.88 -1.56
C ALA A 105 -2.44 26.09 -2.81
N ALA A 106 -3.71 26.21 -3.17
CA ALA A 106 -4.22 25.65 -4.42
C ALA A 106 -3.52 26.35 -5.60
N PRO A 107 -2.75 25.62 -6.43
CA PRO A 107 -2.12 26.23 -7.59
C PRO A 107 -3.06 26.18 -8.79
N ALA A 108 -2.94 27.19 -9.65
CA ALA A 108 -3.42 27.18 -11.03
C ALA A 108 -3.01 25.88 -11.73
N ALA A 109 -3.78 25.40 -12.71
CA ALA A 109 -3.65 24.15 -13.45
C ALA A 109 -2.23 23.54 -13.41
N THR A 110 -1.94 22.78 -12.36
CA THR A 110 -0.61 22.21 -12.14
C THR A 110 -0.50 20.91 -12.93
N VAL A 111 0.60 20.79 -13.66
CA VAL A 111 0.99 19.52 -14.30
C VAL A 111 0.99 18.42 -13.24
N THR A 112 0.32 17.31 -13.55
CA THR A 112 0.30 16.15 -12.66
C THR A 112 1.73 15.66 -12.41
N ALA A 113 2.07 15.41 -11.15
CA ALA A 113 3.39 14.89 -10.80
C ALA A 113 3.64 13.55 -11.51
N PRO A 114 4.84 13.32 -12.09
CA PRO A 114 5.10 12.12 -12.91
C PRO A 114 4.74 10.81 -12.22
N ALA A 115 5.07 10.65 -10.93
CA ALA A 115 4.75 9.41 -10.21
C ALA A 115 3.24 9.21 -9.99
N LEU A 116 2.48 10.29 -9.81
CA LEU A 116 1.02 10.24 -9.75
C LEU A 116 0.44 9.92 -11.13
N GLN A 117 0.96 10.52 -12.19
CA GLN A 117 0.52 10.23 -13.56
C GLN A 117 0.79 8.77 -13.93
N ASP A 118 2.00 8.25 -13.65
CA ASP A 118 2.34 6.84 -13.86
C ASP A 118 1.36 5.89 -13.15
N TYR A 119 0.96 6.22 -11.91
CA TYR A 119 -0.03 5.46 -11.16
C TYR A 119 -1.41 5.50 -11.86
N LEU A 120 -1.88 6.69 -12.24
CA LEU A 120 -3.17 6.84 -12.89
C LEU A 120 -3.23 6.11 -14.23
N ASP A 121 -2.18 6.24 -15.06
CA ASP A 121 -2.09 5.60 -16.37
C ASP A 121 -2.03 4.08 -16.25
N LEU A 122 -1.26 3.57 -15.28
CA LEU A 122 -1.16 2.14 -15.06
C LEU A 122 -2.50 1.56 -14.62
N VAL A 123 -3.19 2.15 -13.64
CA VAL A 123 -4.49 1.65 -13.20
C VAL A 123 -5.53 1.78 -14.32
N ALA A 124 -5.51 2.87 -15.08
CA ALA A 124 -6.39 3.05 -16.25
C ALA A 124 -6.18 1.95 -17.30
N SER A 125 -4.95 1.45 -17.49
CA SER A 125 -4.63 0.42 -18.47
C SER A 125 -5.33 -0.94 -18.23
N PHE A 126 -5.90 -1.15 -17.06
CA PHE A 126 -6.71 -2.33 -16.72
C PHE A 126 -8.18 -2.16 -17.03
N ASN A 127 -8.58 -1.00 -17.57
CA ASN A 127 -9.96 -0.67 -17.93
C ASN A 127 -10.04 -0.45 -19.44
N ALA A 128 -11.25 -0.63 -20.03
CA ALA A 128 -11.42 -0.51 -21.47
C ALA A 128 -11.00 0.88 -21.98
N PRO A 129 -10.31 0.97 -23.13
CA PRO A 129 -9.95 2.25 -23.74
C PRO A 129 -11.20 3.11 -23.99
N GLY A 130 -11.13 4.40 -23.66
CA GLY A 130 -12.25 5.32 -23.85
C GLY A 130 -13.38 5.20 -22.83
N SER A 131 -13.26 4.34 -21.83
CA SER A 131 -14.18 4.33 -20.70
C SER A 131 -14.21 5.71 -20.06
N ALA A 132 -15.40 6.30 -19.88
CA ALA A 132 -15.55 7.50 -19.09
C ALA A 132 -14.90 7.28 -17.71
N LYS A 133 -14.35 8.35 -17.10
CA LYS A 133 -13.72 8.26 -15.75
C LYS A 133 -14.64 7.57 -14.73
N SER A 134 -15.96 7.67 -14.92
CA SER A 134 -17.00 7.00 -14.12
C SER A 134 -17.16 5.50 -14.43
N ALA A 135 -16.49 4.96 -15.44
CA ALA A 135 -16.60 3.55 -15.84
C ALA A 135 -15.37 2.71 -15.49
N ALA A 136 -14.46 3.24 -14.64
CA ALA A 136 -13.36 2.44 -14.10
C ALA A 136 -13.93 1.35 -13.19
N ARG A 137 -13.87 0.09 -13.66
CA ARG A 137 -14.48 -1.07 -12.98
C ARG A 137 -13.47 -1.99 -12.34
N VAL A 138 -12.23 -1.94 -12.79
CA VAL A 138 -11.16 -2.84 -12.35
C VAL A 138 -10.05 -2.04 -11.68
N TYR A 139 -9.63 -2.51 -10.52
CA TYR A 139 -8.47 -1.99 -9.80
C TYR A 139 -7.42 -3.09 -9.64
N PRO A 140 -6.17 -2.87 -10.10
CA PRO A 140 -5.10 -3.82 -9.94
C PRO A 140 -4.53 -3.76 -8.53
N GLY A 141 -4.41 -4.92 -7.87
CA GLY A 141 -3.59 -5.09 -6.69
C GLY A 141 -2.11 -5.16 -7.03
N SER A 142 -1.29 -5.19 -5.98
CA SER A 142 0.18 -5.23 -6.10
C SER A 142 0.73 -6.29 -7.06
N PRO A 143 0.23 -7.56 -7.12
CA PRO A 143 0.79 -8.55 -8.04
C PRO A 143 0.65 -8.16 -9.51
N PHE A 144 -0.47 -7.53 -9.87
CA PHE A 144 -0.73 -7.11 -11.25
C PHE A 144 0.04 -5.84 -11.61
N ILE A 145 0.18 -4.91 -10.66
CA ILE A 145 1.06 -3.74 -10.81
C ILE A 145 2.50 -4.21 -11.02
N ILE A 146 3.00 -5.11 -10.17
CA ILE A 146 4.36 -5.65 -10.27
C ILE A 146 4.57 -6.31 -11.64
N GLN A 147 3.67 -7.18 -12.06
CA GLN A 147 3.80 -7.93 -13.31
C GLN A 147 3.97 -7.03 -14.53
N ARG A 148 3.32 -5.85 -14.56
CA ARG A 148 3.43 -4.88 -15.67
C ARG A 148 4.86 -4.35 -15.89
N PHE A 149 5.71 -4.39 -14.88
CA PHE A 149 7.10 -3.94 -14.96
C PHE A 149 8.09 -5.07 -15.22
N LEU A 150 7.70 -6.33 -15.02
CA LEU A 150 8.63 -7.45 -15.12
C LEU A 150 8.96 -7.80 -16.55
N SER A 151 10.24 -7.92 -16.86
CA SER A 151 10.76 -8.53 -18.09
C SER A 151 10.84 -10.06 -17.95
N GLY A 152 11.08 -10.78 -19.05
CA GLY A 152 11.14 -12.26 -19.03
C GLY A 152 12.16 -12.89 -18.06
N ARG A 153 13.20 -12.12 -17.67
CA ARG A 153 14.23 -12.54 -16.70
C ARG A 153 13.84 -12.35 -15.24
N ASP A 154 12.83 -11.50 -14.98
CA ASP A 154 12.41 -11.15 -13.63
C ASP A 154 11.42 -12.20 -13.08
N LYS A 155 11.28 -12.25 -11.76
CA LYS A 155 10.40 -13.19 -11.09
C LYS A 155 9.56 -12.50 -10.03
N LEU A 156 8.30 -12.90 -9.93
CA LEU A 156 7.39 -12.54 -8.84
C LEU A 156 7.08 -13.78 -8.00
N LYS A 157 7.20 -13.64 -6.68
CA LYS A 157 6.70 -14.58 -5.68
C LYS A 157 5.56 -13.89 -4.92
N ALA A 158 4.33 -14.31 -5.16
CA ALA A 158 3.13 -13.75 -4.57
C ALA A 158 2.59 -14.72 -3.51
N PHE A 159 2.65 -14.32 -2.25
CA PHE A 159 2.13 -15.09 -1.13
C PHE A 159 0.72 -14.65 -0.78
N GLU A 160 -0.16 -15.61 -0.57
CA GLU A 160 -1.51 -15.37 -0.08
C GLU A 160 -1.98 -16.56 0.74
N LEU A 161 -2.45 -16.30 1.96
CA LEU A 161 -2.87 -17.36 2.87
C LEU A 161 -4.39 -17.48 2.96
N HIS A 162 -5.13 -16.39 2.67
CA HIS A 162 -6.58 -16.40 2.74
C HIS A 162 -7.20 -17.38 1.73
N PRO A 163 -8.04 -18.33 2.16
CA PRO A 163 -8.47 -19.46 1.34
C PRO A 163 -9.30 -19.07 0.09
N THR A 164 -9.98 -17.94 0.13
CA THR A 164 -10.74 -17.44 -1.02
C THR A 164 -9.84 -16.62 -1.94
N ASP A 165 -9.03 -15.73 -1.38
CA ASP A 165 -8.23 -14.79 -2.17
C ASP A 165 -7.11 -15.52 -2.92
N ILE A 166 -6.51 -16.57 -2.35
CA ILE A 166 -5.54 -17.39 -3.05
C ILE A 166 -6.14 -18.08 -4.30
N LYS A 167 -7.39 -18.54 -4.25
CA LYS A 167 -8.08 -19.13 -5.40
C LYS A 167 -8.30 -18.10 -6.48
N THR A 168 -8.78 -16.93 -6.10
CA THR A 168 -9.02 -15.79 -7.00
C THR A 168 -7.71 -15.30 -7.61
N LEU A 169 -6.67 -15.13 -6.81
CA LEU A 169 -5.33 -14.75 -7.28
C LEU A 169 -4.79 -15.75 -8.31
N THR A 170 -4.87 -17.04 -8.00
CA THR A 170 -4.40 -18.10 -8.91
C THR A 170 -5.15 -18.05 -10.25
N ALA A 171 -6.47 -17.91 -10.22
CA ALA A 171 -7.28 -17.81 -11.44
C ALA A 171 -6.95 -16.54 -12.25
N ASN A 172 -6.78 -15.40 -11.57
CA ASN A 172 -6.43 -14.13 -12.22
C ASN A 172 -5.03 -14.19 -12.85
N ILE A 173 -4.02 -14.72 -12.13
CA ILE A 173 -2.64 -14.84 -12.63
C ILE A 173 -2.56 -15.82 -13.80
N ALA A 174 -3.36 -16.90 -13.80
CA ALA A 174 -3.40 -17.84 -14.93
C ALA A 174 -3.76 -17.16 -16.26
N GLN A 175 -4.60 -16.11 -16.23
CA GLN A 175 -4.99 -15.35 -17.43
C GLN A 175 -3.83 -14.52 -18.03
N LEU A 176 -2.76 -14.27 -17.27
CA LEU A 176 -1.59 -13.53 -17.76
C LEU A 176 -0.67 -14.38 -18.62
N GLU A 177 -0.85 -15.71 -18.64
CA GLU A 177 0.03 -16.66 -19.33
C GLU A 177 1.52 -16.44 -19.02
N ALA A 178 1.81 -15.89 -17.83
CA ALA A 178 3.15 -15.48 -17.41
C ALA A 178 4.09 -16.67 -17.10
N GLY A 179 3.62 -17.92 -17.21
CA GLY A 179 4.40 -19.12 -17.03
C GLY A 179 5.16 -19.16 -15.70
N ARG A 180 6.50 -19.38 -15.79
CA ARG A 180 7.36 -19.43 -14.60
C ARG A 180 7.78 -18.06 -14.06
N GLN A 181 7.31 -16.96 -14.65
CA GLN A 181 7.63 -15.61 -14.19
C GLN A 181 6.93 -15.30 -12.86
N VAL A 182 5.67 -15.69 -12.72
CA VAL A 182 4.86 -15.46 -11.53
C VAL A 182 4.57 -16.78 -10.83
N ALA A 183 4.93 -16.88 -9.56
CA ALA A 183 4.57 -18.02 -8.71
C ALA A 183 3.65 -17.54 -7.58
N VAL A 184 2.45 -18.10 -7.55
CA VAL A 184 1.48 -17.91 -6.47
C VAL A 184 1.71 -18.99 -5.42
N LEU A 185 1.85 -18.59 -4.16
CA LEU A 185 2.24 -19.45 -3.05
C LEU A 185 1.19 -19.38 -1.93
N ARG A 186 0.54 -20.52 -1.66
CA ARG A 186 -0.41 -20.64 -0.54
C ARG A 186 0.36 -20.88 0.76
N GLU A 187 1.09 -19.87 1.19
CA GLU A 187 1.94 -19.95 2.38
C GLU A 187 1.88 -18.61 3.13
N ASP A 188 2.26 -18.65 4.40
CA ASP A 188 2.47 -17.44 5.19
C ASP A 188 3.67 -16.65 4.63
N GLY A 189 3.42 -15.42 4.17
CA GLY A 189 4.46 -14.58 3.55
C GLY A 189 5.56 -14.16 4.50
N PHE A 190 5.28 -14.01 5.80
CA PHE A 190 6.31 -13.72 6.80
C PHE A 190 7.33 -14.86 6.92
N GLU A 191 6.84 -16.10 6.90
CA GLU A 191 7.70 -17.28 7.01
C GLU A 191 8.30 -17.69 5.66
N GLY A 192 7.53 -17.56 4.59
CA GLY A 192 7.91 -17.96 3.25
C GLY A 192 9.03 -17.11 2.65
N LEU A 193 9.10 -15.82 2.99
CA LEU A 193 10.10 -14.87 2.48
C LEU A 193 11.53 -15.40 2.60
N LYS A 194 11.86 -16.01 3.72
CA LYS A 194 13.23 -16.52 3.99
C LYS A 194 13.72 -17.58 3.01
N LYS A 195 12.81 -18.28 2.29
CA LYS A 195 13.15 -19.26 1.26
C LYS A 195 13.74 -18.63 -0.01
N PHE A 196 13.46 -17.33 -0.22
CA PHE A 196 13.82 -16.60 -1.42
C PHE A 196 14.89 -15.53 -1.20
N LEU A 197 15.43 -15.41 0.00
CA LEU A 197 16.51 -14.48 0.34
C LEU A 197 17.76 -15.22 0.81
N PRO A 198 18.94 -14.91 0.24
CA PRO A 198 19.18 -14.01 -0.89
C PRO A 198 18.71 -14.60 -2.23
N PRO A 199 18.19 -13.77 -3.17
CA PRO A 199 17.80 -14.26 -4.48
C PRO A 199 19.05 -14.56 -5.35
N PRO A 200 18.95 -15.50 -6.30
CA PRO A 200 20.05 -15.79 -7.23
C PRO A 200 20.52 -14.55 -8.02
N SER A 201 19.58 -13.65 -8.36
CA SER A 201 19.86 -12.39 -9.05
C SER A 201 20.64 -11.37 -8.21
N LYS A 202 20.76 -11.57 -6.90
CA LYS A 202 21.29 -10.60 -5.93
C LYS A 202 20.59 -9.23 -5.98
N ARG A 203 19.36 -9.21 -6.48
CA ARG A 203 18.48 -8.02 -6.53
C ARG A 203 17.06 -8.43 -6.13
N ALA A 204 16.52 -7.82 -5.09
CA ALA A 204 15.16 -8.07 -4.64
C ALA A 204 14.43 -6.79 -4.23
N LEU A 205 13.12 -6.77 -4.51
CA LEU A 205 12.14 -5.92 -3.89
C LEU A 205 11.20 -6.81 -3.07
N VAL A 206 11.03 -6.50 -1.80
CA VAL A 206 10.04 -7.13 -0.92
C VAL A 206 8.97 -6.11 -0.61
N LEU A 207 7.72 -6.41 -0.94
CA LEU A 207 6.54 -5.67 -0.50
C LEU A 207 5.90 -6.44 0.65
N CYS A 208 5.67 -5.75 1.78
CA CYS A 208 5.00 -6.29 2.95
C CYS A 208 3.81 -5.42 3.33
N ASP A 209 2.60 -5.97 3.16
CA ASP A 209 1.33 -5.28 3.34
C ASP A 209 0.29 -6.19 4.02
N PRO A 210 0.53 -6.60 5.28
CA PRO A 210 -0.44 -7.40 6.02
C PRO A 210 -1.67 -6.56 6.41
N SER A 211 -2.75 -7.24 6.77
CA SER A 211 -4.01 -6.58 7.16
C SER A 211 -3.93 -5.82 8.49
N TYR A 212 -2.98 -6.16 9.36
CA TYR A 212 -2.85 -5.61 10.72
C TYR A 212 -4.11 -5.74 11.60
N GLU A 213 -5.03 -6.62 11.25
CA GLU A 213 -6.16 -6.96 12.12
C GLU A 213 -5.67 -7.57 13.44
N ILE A 214 -4.67 -8.44 13.34
CA ILE A 214 -4.06 -9.12 14.46
C ILE A 214 -2.91 -8.26 14.99
N LYS A 215 -2.94 -7.91 16.27
CA LYS A 215 -1.89 -7.09 16.91
C LYS A 215 -0.48 -7.67 16.75
N SER A 216 -0.36 -9.00 16.69
CA SER A 216 0.92 -9.68 16.49
C SER A 216 1.58 -9.36 15.14
N ASP A 217 0.84 -8.93 14.13
CA ASP A 217 1.40 -8.64 12.81
C ASP A 217 2.44 -7.53 12.85
N TYR A 218 2.26 -6.51 13.70
CA TYR A 218 3.27 -5.47 13.89
C TYR A 218 4.62 -6.01 14.36
N ALA A 219 4.59 -6.97 15.29
CA ALA A 219 5.80 -7.63 15.77
C ALA A 219 6.39 -8.57 14.70
N ARG A 220 5.52 -9.30 13.98
CA ARG A 220 5.92 -10.21 12.91
C ARG A 220 6.59 -9.48 11.75
N VAL A 221 6.07 -8.31 11.36
CA VAL A 221 6.70 -7.43 10.36
C VAL A 221 8.11 -7.03 10.79
N ALA A 222 8.25 -6.52 12.02
CA ALA A 222 9.56 -6.12 12.53
C ALA A 222 10.56 -7.29 12.59
N GLN A 223 10.11 -8.48 12.99
CA GLN A 223 10.92 -9.69 13.03
C GLN A 223 11.31 -10.13 11.61
N MET A 224 10.37 -10.18 10.69
CA MET A 224 10.61 -10.52 9.28
C MET A 224 11.65 -9.61 8.64
N VAL A 225 11.52 -8.28 8.84
CA VAL A 225 12.49 -7.30 8.32
C VAL A 225 13.87 -7.49 8.96
N SER A 226 13.93 -7.73 10.29
CA SER A 226 15.19 -8.01 10.98
C SER A 226 15.90 -9.23 10.38
N ASP A 227 15.18 -10.32 10.15
CA ASP A 227 15.74 -11.55 9.59
C ASP A 227 16.11 -11.39 8.10
N ALA A 228 15.29 -10.66 7.35
CA ALA A 228 15.57 -10.35 5.95
C ALA A 228 16.84 -9.52 5.77
N LEU A 229 17.05 -8.50 6.61
CA LEU A 229 18.27 -7.68 6.60
C LEU A 229 19.54 -8.48 6.92
N LYS A 230 19.45 -9.45 7.84
CA LYS A 230 20.58 -10.37 8.13
C LYS A 230 20.92 -11.25 6.94
N ARG A 231 19.89 -11.75 6.22
CA ARG A 231 20.06 -12.66 5.07
C ARG A 231 20.49 -11.93 3.80
N PHE A 232 19.86 -10.78 3.55
CA PHE A 232 20.06 -10.01 2.32
C PHE A 232 20.01 -8.50 2.59
N PRO A 233 21.10 -7.91 3.14
CA PRO A 233 21.12 -6.51 3.57
C PRO A 233 21.03 -5.48 2.43
N THR A 234 21.15 -5.91 1.17
CA THR A 234 21.08 -5.03 -0.02
C THR A 234 19.73 -5.05 -0.73
N GLY A 235 18.76 -5.82 -0.25
CA GLY A 235 17.39 -5.82 -0.76
C GLY A 235 16.67 -4.52 -0.46
N THR A 236 15.73 -4.14 -1.33
CA THR A 236 14.76 -3.07 -1.05
C THR A 236 13.56 -3.67 -0.33
N TYR A 237 13.23 -3.13 0.84
CA TYR A 237 12.12 -3.61 1.67
C TYR A 237 11.10 -2.50 1.82
N ALA A 238 9.92 -2.65 1.24
CA ALA A 238 8.80 -1.71 1.32
C ALA A 238 7.72 -2.29 2.25
N VAL A 239 7.47 -1.62 3.37
CA VAL A 239 6.51 -2.03 4.39
C VAL A 239 5.43 -0.98 4.48
N TRP A 240 4.22 -1.33 4.05
CA TRP A 240 3.05 -0.52 4.30
C TRP A 240 2.55 -0.73 5.74
N TYR A 241 1.97 0.31 6.35
CA TYR A 241 1.38 0.22 7.68
C TYR A 241 0.26 1.25 7.87
N PRO A 242 -0.80 0.92 8.65
CA PRO A 242 -1.85 1.87 9.00
C PRO A 242 -1.37 2.83 10.08
N ILE A 243 -1.81 4.09 10.02
CA ILE A 243 -1.61 5.08 11.09
C ILE A 243 -2.98 5.26 11.77
N ILE A 244 -3.16 4.53 12.87
CA ILE A 244 -4.38 4.49 13.68
C ILE A 244 -4.02 4.68 15.15
N PRO A 245 -4.97 5.06 16.04
CA PRO A 245 -4.72 5.26 17.47
C PRO A 245 -4.49 3.93 18.20
N ARG A 246 -3.38 3.26 17.85
CA ARG A 246 -2.92 1.98 18.42
C ARG A 246 -1.42 2.06 18.65
N PRO A 247 -0.91 1.78 19.88
CA PRO A 247 0.51 1.89 20.19
C PRO A 247 1.40 1.12 19.21
N GLU A 248 1.02 -0.10 18.84
CA GLU A 248 1.78 -0.97 17.94
C GLU A 248 1.97 -0.33 16.56
N ALA A 249 0.92 0.37 16.05
CA ALA A 249 0.97 1.08 14.78
C ALA A 249 1.95 2.27 14.82
N HIS A 250 2.00 3.01 15.93
CA HIS A 250 2.93 4.12 16.12
C HIS A 250 4.37 3.67 16.35
N ASP A 251 4.57 2.49 16.90
CA ASP A 251 5.90 1.97 17.20
C ASP A 251 6.57 1.26 16.03
N LEU A 252 5.78 0.72 15.08
CA LEU A 252 6.34 -0.02 13.96
C LEU A 252 7.33 0.82 13.13
N PRO A 253 7.02 2.03 12.63
CA PRO A 253 7.98 2.81 11.85
C PRO A 253 9.24 3.17 12.64
N LYS A 254 9.16 3.39 13.95
CA LYS A 254 10.33 3.62 14.82
C LYS A 254 11.22 2.38 14.90
N LYS A 255 10.61 1.18 15.02
CA LYS A 255 11.33 -0.09 15.02
C LYS A 255 12.02 -0.34 13.69
N LEU A 256 11.33 -0.11 12.55
CA LEU A 256 11.90 -0.25 11.23
C LEU A 256 13.07 0.71 10.99
N LYS A 257 12.95 1.98 11.43
CA LYS A 257 14.04 2.95 11.43
C LYS A 257 15.24 2.44 12.22
N THR A 258 15.01 1.93 13.43
CA THR A 258 16.08 1.38 14.28
C THR A 258 16.78 0.20 13.61
N LEU A 259 16.03 -0.71 12.97
CA LEU A 259 16.58 -1.86 12.24
C LEU A 259 17.43 -1.40 11.05
N ALA A 260 16.94 -0.46 10.25
CA ALA A 260 17.66 0.10 9.11
C ALA A 260 18.97 0.77 9.56
N THR A 261 18.90 1.64 10.57
CA THR A 261 20.08 2.36 11.12
C THR A 261 21.10 1.39 11.68
N LYS A 262 20.69 0.38 12.47
CA LYS A 262 21.60 -0.64 13.00
C LYS A 262 22.26 -1.48 11.91
N ALA A 263 21.59 -1.68 10.79
CA ALA A 263 22.12 -2.38 9.64
C ALA A 263 22.97 -1.48 8.71
N GLY A 264 23.13 -0.18 9.03
CA GLY A 264 23.83 0.80 8.18
C GLY A 264 23.14 0.99 6.84
N LYS A 265 21.78 1.01 6.80
CA LYS A 265 21.00 1.11 5.58
C LYS A 265 20.20 2.39 5.53
N ALA A 266 20.17 2.99 4.35
CA ALA A 266 19.29 4.12 4.07
C ALA A 266 17.82 3.71 4.22
N TRP A 267 16.99 4.64 4.64
CA TRP A 267 15.55 4.45 4.78
C TRP A 267 14.78 5.70 4.35
N LEU A 268 13.55 5.49 3.94
CA LEU A 268 12.57 6.52 3.65
C LEU A 268 11.23 6.12 4.28
N ASN A 269 10.56 7.07 4.90
CA ASN A 269 9.21 6.91 5.44
C ASN A 269 8.29 7.97 4.84
N ALA A 270 7.29 7.55 4.09
CA ALA A 270 6.26 8.42 3.54
C ALA A 270 4.92 8.15 4.21
N ALA A 271 4.19 9.19 4.58
CA ALA A 271 2.87 9.07 5.18
C ALA A 271 1.86 10.00 4.50
N LEU A 272 0.62 9.54 4.42
CA LEU A 272 -0.53 10.27 3.90
C LEU A 272 -1.64 10.22 4.94
N THR A 273 -2.11 11.39 5.35
CA THR A 273 -3.29 11.58 6.21
C THR A 273 -4.40 12.20 5.38
N VAL A 274 -5.60 11.65 5.43
CA VAL A 274 -6.76 12.17 4.70
C VAL A 274 -7.81 12.79 5.61
N LYS A 275 -7.83 12.42 6.89
CA LYS A 275 -8.73 12.96 7.91
C LYS A 275 -8.16 12.81 9.32
N ASN A 276 -8.83 13.44 10.29
CA ASN A 276 -8.54 13.26 11.71
C ASN A 276 -8.86 11.82 12.17
N SER A 277 -8.07 11.32 13.11
CA SER A 277 -8.26 10.02 13.76
C SER A 277 -9.19 10.06 15.00
N LYS A 278 -9.72 11.25 15.37
CA LYS A 278 -10.60 11.37 16.53
C LYS A 278 -11.90 10.61 16.28
N LEU A 279 -12.36 9.92 17.32
CA LEU A 279 -13.69 9.32 17.34
C LEU A 279 -14.72 10.46 17.30
N VAL A 280 -15.71 10.33 16.45
CA VAL A 280 -16.84 11.24 16.39
C VAL A 280 -18.02 10.54 17.04
N THR A 281 -18.64 11.18 18.03
CA THR A 281 -19.90 10.70 18.61
C THR A 281 -21.02 11.38 17.84
N ASP A 282 -21.92 10.59 17.26
CA ASP A 282 -23.08 11.12 16.56
C ASP A 282 -24.12 11.72 17.53
N ALA A 283 -25.18 12.28 16.98
CA ALA A 283 -26.26 12.91 17.75
C ALA A 283 -27.04 11.88 18.58
N ALA A 284 -26.93 10.57 18.30
CA ALA A 284 -27.55 9.49 19.05
C ALA A 284 -26.66 8.94 20.18
N GLY A 285 -25.40 9.47 20.30
CA GLY A 285 -24.43 9.01 21.29
C GLY A 285 -23.62 7.78 20.83
N GLU A 286 -23.81 7.33 19.61
CA GLU A 286 -23.05 6.23 19.02
C GLU A 286 -21.66 6.72 18.60
N VAL A 287 -20.62 5.95 18.97
CA VAL A 287 -19.23 6.26 18.59
C VAL A 287 -18.98 5.75 17.18
N GLU A 288 -19.01 6.64 16.21
CA GLU A 288 -18.58 6.32 14.85
C GLU A 288 -17.06 6.12 14.83
N ARG A 289 -16.64 4.93 14.44
CA ARG A 289 -15.22 4.67 14.18
C ARG A 289 -14.90 5.22 12.79
N PRO A 290 -14.12 6.32 12.70
CA PRO A 290 -13.67 6.77 11.39
C PRO A 290 -12.89 5.61 10.77
N GLY A 291 -13.19 5.24 9.52
CA GLY A 291 -12.36 4.28 8.78
C GLY A 291 -10.89 4.68 8.84
N LEU A 292 -10.02 4.10 8.05
CA LEU A 292 -8.57 4.38 8.07
C LEU A 292 -8.29 5.89 7.83
N PRO A 293 -7.73 6.63 8.81
CA PRO A 293 -7.50 8.07 8.67
C PRO A 293 -6.18 8.39 7.95
N ALA A 294 -5.18 7.53 8.09
CA ALA A 294 -3.85 7.74 7.55
C ALA A 294 -3.10 6.42 7.39
N SER A 295 -2.12 6.39 6.52
CA SER A 295 -1.23 5.26 6.34
C SER A 295 0.19 5.71 5.99
N GLY A 296 1.15 4.81 6.15
CA GLY A 296 2.55 5.04 5.82
C GLY A 296 3.14 3.91 4.98
N LEU A 297 4.21 4.24 4.28
CA LEU A 297 5.08 3.28 3.60
C LEU A 297 6.51 3.53 4.05
N PHE A 298 7.10 2.55 4.72
CA PHE A 298 8.50 2.57 5.14
C PHE A 298 9.34 1.75 4.16
N VAL A 299 10.37 2.37 3.58
CA VAL A 299 11.23 1.71 2.61
C VAL A 299 12.67 1.69 3.11
N ILE A 300 13.26 0.49 3.23
CA ILE A 300 14.69 0.31 3.52
C ILE A 300 15.41 0.09 2.19
N ASN A 301 16.58 0.69 2.01
CA ASN A 301 17.32 0.79 0.75
C ASN A 301 16.41 1.36 -0.38
N PRO A 302 15.79 2.53 -0.19
CA PRO A 302 14.97 3.13 -1.22
C PRO A 302 15.81 3.47 -2.47
N PRO A 303 15.26 3.34 -3.69
CA PRO A 303 15.85 3.96 -4.86
C PRO A 303 16.10 5.45 -4.62
N PHE A 304 17.22 5.99 -5.08
CA PHE A 304 17.56 7.41 -4.85
C PHE A 304 16.56 8.38 -5.49
N THR A 305 15.80 7.93 -6.50
CA THR A 305 14.75 8.70 -7.17
C THR A 305 13.46 8.79 -6.36
N LEU A 306 13.23 7.87 -5.39
CA LEU A 306 11.93 7.71 -4.72
C LEU A 306 11.54 8.94 -3.91
N LYS A 307 12.50 9.54 -3.19
CA LYS A 307 12.22 10.72 -2.34
C LYS A 307 11.67 11.89 -3.16
N ALA A 308 12.34 12.23 -4.26
CA ALA A 308 11.92 13.32 -5.13
C ALA A 308 10.56 13.04 -5.79
N ALA A 309 10.33 11.79 -6.22
CA ALA A 309 9.06 11.36 -6.80
C ALA A 309 7.88 11.53 -5.83
N LEU A 310 8.05 11.12 -4.56
CA LEU A 310 7.00 11.23 -3.54
C LEU A 310 6.81 12.68 -3.06
N LEU A 311 7.87 13.47 -2.94
CA LEU A 311 7.75 14.90 -2.61
C LEU A 311 6.98 15.68 -3.69
N ALA A 312 7.04 15.25 -4.96
CA ALA A 312 6.25 15.85 -6.03
C ALA A 312 4.79 15.36 -6.04
N ALA A 313 4.54 14.07 -5.78
CA ALA A 313 3.22 13.44 -5.91
C ALA A 313 2.33 13.63 -4.68
N LEU A 314 2.87 13.45 -3.46
CA LEU A 314 2.07 13.45 -2.24
C LEU A 314 1.33 14.77 -1.93
N PRO A 315 1.87 15.96 -2.22
CA PRO A 315 1.10 17.21 -2.08
C PRO A 315 -0.19 17.18 -2.89
N GLN A 316 -0.13 16.73 -4.14
CA GLN A 316 -1.29 16.66 -5.03
C GLN A 316 -2.28 15.59 -4.55
N ILE A 317 -1.77 14.43 -4.13
CA ILE A 317 -2.59 13.33 -3.58
C ILE A 317 -3.28 13.78 -2.29
N ALA A 318 -2.57 14.44 -1.36
CA ALA A 318 -3.14 14.90 -0.09
C ALA A 318 -4.27 15.90 -0.29
N VAL A 319 -4.09 16.85 -1.23
CA VAL A 319 -5.15 17.81 -1.58
C VAL A 319 -6.35 17.11 -2.22
N ALA A 320 -6.10 16.24 -3.19
CA ALA A 320 -7.17 15.55 -3.91
C ALA A 320 -7.99 14.60 -3.02
N LEU A 321 -7.34 13.93 -2.07
CA LEU A 321 -7.96 12.94 -1.20
C LEU A 321 -8.35 13.47 0.18
N ALA A 322 -8.19 14.76 0.45
CA ALA A 322 -8.57 15.39 1.71
C ALA A 322 -10.05 15.12 2.05
N GLN A 323 -10.31 14.54 3.21
CA GLN A 323 -11.66 14.31 3.74
C GLN A 323 -12.02 15.35 4.79
N ASP A 324 -11.03 16.02 5.40
CA ASP A 324 -11.18 17.16 6.30
C ASP A 324 -9.94 18.09 6.23
N GLN A 325 -9.93 19.12 7.09
CA GLN A 325 -8.83 20.10 7.17
C GLN A 325 -7.50 19.55 7.71
N HIS A 326 -7.48 18.31 8.20
CA HIS A 326 -6.29 17.65 8.75
C HIS A 326 -5.52 16.83 7.71
N ALA A 327 -5.95 16.88 6.45
CA ALA A 327 -5.23 16.19 5.38
C ALA A 327 -3.79 16.72 5.29
N ALA A 328 -2.84 15.79 5.28
CA ALA A 328 -1.42 16.10 5.32
C ALA A 328 -0.60 14.96 4.70
N TYR A 329 0.66 15.24 4.43
CA TYR A 329 1.65 14.24 4.05
C TYR A 329 2.98 14.50 4.73
N SER A 330 3.82 13.47 4.84
CA SER A 330 5.22 13.61 5.23
C SER A 330 6.11 12.69 4.41
N VAL A 331 7.38 13.09 4.22
CA VAL A 331 8.43 12.28 3.62
C VAL A 331 9.70 12.50 4.41
N ASP A 332 10.06 11.53 5.24
CA ASP A 332 11.29 11.51 6.03
C ASP A 332 12.27 10.49 5.46
N SER A 333 13.57 10.74 5.61
CA SER A 333 14.62 9.83 5.15
C SER A 333 15.88 9.97 5.98
N GLY A 334 16.70 8.93 5.98
CA GLY A 334 18.00 8.93 6.65
C GLY A 334 18.83 7.70 6.27
N GLY A 335 20.07 7.64 6.81
CA GLY A 335 21.03 6.57 6.52
C GLY A 335 22.16 6.99 5.63
#